data_65a6862084246361213bfe05c6865ec1
#
_entry.id   65a6862084246361213bfe05c6865ec1
#
_cell.length_a   1.000
_cell.length_b   1.000
_cell.length_c   1.000
_cell.angle_alpha   90.00
_cell.angle_beta   90.00
_cell.angle_gamma   90.00
#
_symmetry.space_group_name_H-M   'P 1'
#
loop_
_entity.id
_entity.type
_entity.pdbx_description
1 polymer ?
#
loop_
_entity_poly.entity_id
_entity_poly.type
_entity_poly.pdbx_seq_one_letter_code
_entity_poly.pdbx_strand_id
1 'polypeptide(L)'
;MNLERFARHRLTFGPTPIHPLSRLSTHLGGKVELFAKREDCNSGLAFGGNKTRKLEYLIPEALAGGYDTLVSIGGIQSNQTRQVAAVAAHLGMKCVLVQENWVNYSDAVYDRVGNIQLSRILGADVRLDAAGFDIGIRPSWEQAMEDVRAAGGKPFPIPAGCSEHPLGGLGFVGFAEEVRAQEAELGFKFDHIVVCSVTGSTQAGMVVGFAADGRERRVIGIDASAKPEATKAQILRIARHTAQLVELGRELSEGDIVLDARYGGPEYGLPNPGTLEAIRLCARQEGMLTDPVYEGKSMHGMIDMVRKGEFAPGSRVLYAHLGGVPALNAYSFLFRDG
;
A
#
# COMPACT_ATOMS: atom_id res chain seq x y z
N MET A 1 4.19 21.70 -7.94
CA MET A 1 3.05 20.77 -7.77
C MET A 1 1.99 21.47 -6.96
N ASN A 2 0.70 21.27 -7.27
CA ASN A 2 -0.40 21.90 -6.54
C ASN A 2 -1.45 20.83 -6.21
N LEU A 3 -1.39 20.29 -4.98
CA LEU A 3 -2.38 19.34 -4.48
C LEU A 3 -3.65 20.01 -3.97
N GLU A 4 -3.61 21.29 -3.59
CA GLU A 4 -4.76 22.02 -3.01
C GLU A 4 -5.92 22.17 -4.00
N ARG A 5 -5.65 22.05 -5.30
CA ARG A 5 -6.69 22.10 -6.34
C ARG A 5 -7.59 20.85 -6.37
N PHE A 6 -7.19 19.77 -5.71
CA PHE A 6 -7.97 18.54 -5.63
C PHE A 6 -8.77 18.48 -4.34
N ALA A 7 -10.08 18.24 -4.47
CA ALA A 7 -10.91 18.02 -3.31
C ALA A 7 -10.40 16.82 -2.50
N ARG A 8 -10.39 16.95 -1.18
CA ARG A 8 -9.92 15.92 -0.26
C ARG A 8 -10.90 15.75 0.90
N HIS A 9 -11.38 14.53 1.09
CA HIS A 9 -12.16 14.12 2.26
C HIS A 9 -11.23 13.52 3.30
N ARG A 10 -10.98 14.23 4.40
CA ARG A 10 -10.00 13.78 5.40
C ARG A 10 -10.48 12.54 6.14
N LEU A 11 -9.69 11.47 6.05
CA LEU A 11 -9.90 10.15 6.68
C LEU A 11 -8.74 9.78 7.60
N THR A 12 -7.61 10.44 7.45
CA THR A 12 -6.40 10.25 8.26
C THR A 12 -6.37 11.22 9.44
N PHE A 13 -5.64 10.84 10.50
CA PHE A 13 -5.45 11.69 11.69
C PHE A 13 -4.62 12.96 11.43
N GLY A 14 -3.84 12.97 10.34
CA GLY A 14 -2.89 14.03 10.01
C GLY A 14 -1.56 13.42 9.59
N PRO A 15 -0.45 14.15 9.75
CA PRO A 15 0.88 13.63 9.49
C PRO A 15 1.16 12.36 10.28
N THR A 16 1.59 11.30 9.57
CA THR A 16 1.96 10.06 10.25
C THR A 16 3.33 10.21 10.91
N PRO A 17 3.56 9.59 12.09
CA PRO A 17 4.84 9.70 12.76
C PRO A 17 5.98 9.01 11.99
N ILE A 18 7.18 9.53 12.17
CA ILE A 18 8.43 8.88 11.77
C ILE A 18 9.12 8.37 13.03
N HIS A 19 9.27 7.06 13.14
CA HIS A 19 9.93 6.41 14.27
C HIS A 19 11.35 5.96 13.88
N PRO A 20 12.39 6.27 14.68
CA PRO A 20 13.69 5.65 14.48
C PRO A 20 13.62 4.15 14.83
N LEU A 21 14.19 3.30 13.98
CA LEU A 21 14.34 1.86 14.21
C LEU A 21 15.73 1.57 14.77
N SER A 22 16.02 2.13 15.96
CA SER A 22 17.37 2.19 16.52
C SER A 22 17.93 0.82 16.88
N ARG A 23 17.09 -0.10 17.39
CA ARG A 23 17.53 -1.45 17.75
C ARG A 23 17.77 -2.29 16.50
N LEU A 24 16.93 -2.15 15.49
CA LEU A 24 17.13 -2.81 14.20
C LEU A 24 18.39 -2.29 13.51
N SER A 25 18.61 -0.97 13.49
CA SER A 25 19.84 -0.36 12.96
C SER A 25 21.09 -0.91 13.64
N THR A 26 21.09 -0.96 14.98
CA THR A 26 22.21 -1.52 15.76
C THR A 26 22.42 -2.99 15.48
N HIS A 27 21.34 -3.78 15.43
CA HIS A 27 21.38 -5.22 15.13
C HIS A 27 22.00 -5.50 13.75
N LEU A 28 21.78 -4.61 12.79
CA LEU A 28 22.32 -4.69 11.43
C LEU A 28 23.73 -4.05 11.30
N GLY A 29 24.38 -3.75 12.40
CA GLY A 29 25.77 -3.26 12.44
C GLY A 29 25.94 -1.74 12.59
N GLY A 30 24.88 -0.97 12.72
CA GLY A 30 24.88 0.45 13.06
C GLY A 30 25.47 1.39 12.01
N LYS A 31 25.75 0.91 10.80
CA LYS A 31 26.32 1.74 9.72
C LYS A 31 25.27 2.54 8.94
N VAL A 32 24.01 2.15 9.03
CA VAL A 32 22.85 2.76 8.36
C VAL A 32 21.80 3.07 9.43
N GLU A 33 21.27 4.27 9.42
CA GLU A 33 20.18 4.66 10.30
C GLU A 33 18.84 4.36 9.63
N LEU A 34 18.03 3.51 10.27
CA LEU A 34 16.71 3.11 9.77
C LEU A 34 15.60 3.84 10.51
N PHE A 35 14.60 4.25 9.76
CA PHE A 35 13.39 4.90 10.27
C PHE A 35 12.15 4.28 9.63
N ALA A 36 11.01 4.32 10.30
CA ALA A 36 9.73 3.91 9.76
C ALA A 36 8.73 5.06 9.75
N LYS A 37 8.15 5.37 8.59
CA LYS A 37 6.98 6.22 8.49
C LYS A 37 5.73 5.37 8.62
N ARG A 38 4.95 5.62 9.67
CA ARG A 38 3.92 4.74 10.22
C ARG A 38 2.56 4.95 9.55
N GLU A 39 2.45 4.57 8.28
CA GLU A 39 1.15 4.57 7.57
C GLU A 39 0.17 3.51 8.11
N ASP A 40 0.66 2.53 8.83
CA ASP A 40 -0.13 1.56 9.57
C ASP A 40 -0.94 2.18 10.73
N CYS A 41 -0.57 3.39 11.15
CA CYS A 41 -1.21 4.16 12.22
C CYS A 41 -1.88 5.44 11.70
N ASN A 42 -2.20 5.54 10.41
CA ASN A 42 -2.65 6.80 9.80
C ASN A 42 -4.12 7.14 10.05
N SER A 43 -4.94 6.19 10.48
CA SER A 43 -6.38 6.38 10.65
C SER A 43 -6.97 5.41 11.68
N GLY A 44 -8.03 5.82 12.35
CA GLY A 44 -8.86 4.97 13.20
C GLY A 44 -9.83 4.05 12.43
N LEU A 45 -9.96 4.22 11.12
CA LEU A 45 -10.87 3.44 10.29
C LEU A 45 -10.30 2.03 10.05
N ALA A 46 -10.73 1.06 10.84
CA ALA A 46 -10.35 -0.35 10.77
C ALA A 46 -8.83 -0.55 10.53
N PHE A 47 -8.00 0.02 11.40
CA PHE A 47 -6.53 -0.01 11.36
C PHE A 47 -5.86 0.82 10.26
N GLY A 48 -6.58 1.61 9.48
CA GLY A 48 -5.99 2.48 8.47
C GLY A 48 -5.14 1.74 7.42
N GLY A 49 -4.11 2.39 6.94
CA GLY A 49 -3.16 1.91 5.93
C GLY A 49 -3.11 2.79 4.69
N ASN A 50 -2.22 2.45 3.76
CA ASN A 50 -1.92 3.29 2.59
C ASN A 50 -3.13 3.61 1.68
N LYS A 51 -4.15 2.75 1.65
CA LYS A 51 -5.34 3.00 0.81
C LYS A 51 -6.19 4.13 1.36
N THR A 52 -6.18 4.38 2.67
CA THR A 52 -6.89 5.50 3.28
C THR A 52 -6.45 6.85 2.68
N ARG A 53 -5.13 7.08 2.49
CA ARG A 53 -4.64 8.29 1.82
C ARG A 53 -5.15 8.45 0.39
N LYS A 54 -5.31 7.35 -0.33
CA LYS A 54 -5.82 7.37 -1.71
C LYS A 54 -7.32 7.66 -1.72
N LEU A 55 -8.06 6.97 -0.85
CA LEU A 55 -9.51 7.16 -0.71
C LEU A 55 -9.87 8.61 -0.34
N GLU A 56 -9.02 9.33 0.39
CA GLU A 56 -9.24 10.76 0.66
C GLU A 56 -9.45 11.61 -0.60
N TYR A 57 -8.88 11.21 -1.74
CA TYR A 57 -9.05 11.91 -3.02
C TYR A 57 -10.13 11.30 -3.92
N LEU A 58 -10.48 10.03 -3.73
CA LEU A 58 -11.54 9.37 -4.50
C LEU A 58 -12.94 9.68 -3.95
N ILE A 59 -13.08 9.73 -2.63
CA ILE A 59 -14.36 9.92 -1.94
C ILE A 59 -15.06 11.22 -2.30
N PRO A 60 -14.41 12.39 -2.46
CA PRO A 60 -15.08 13.60 -2.93
C PRO A 60 -15.84 13.43 -4.24
N GLU A 61 -15.30 12.68 -5.19
CA GLU A 61 -15.97 12.37 -6.46
C GLU A 61 -17.22 11.50 -6.24
N ALA A 62 -17.10 10.48 -5.37
CA ALA A 62 -18.24 9.62 -5.04
C ALA A 62 -19.38 10.42 -4.39
N LEU A 63 -19.06 11.30 -3.44
CA LEU A 63 -20.05 12.12 -2.74
C LEU A 63 -20.68 13.16 -3.67
N ALA A 64 -19.88 13.91 -4.43
CA ALA A 64 -20.37 14.91 -5.36
C ALA A 64 -21.20 14.30 -6.49
N GLY A 65 -20.86 13.08 -6.92
CA GLY A 65 -21.60 12.34 -7.92
C GLY A 65 -22.89 11.70 -7.41
N GLY A 66 -23.18 11.73 -6.10
CA GLY A 66 -24.35 11.09 -5.52
C GLY A 66 -24.33 9.56 -5.65
N TYR A 67 -23.16 8.97 -5.58
CA TYR A 67 -23.01 7.50 -5.52
C TYR A 67 -23.44 7.00 -4.13
N ASP A 68 -24.09 5.84 -4.09
CA ASP A 68 -24.62 5.25 -2.84
C ASP A 68 -23.86 3.98 -2.40
N THR A 69 -23.08 3.40 -3.31
CA THR A 69 -22.41 2.12 -3.08
C THR A 69 -20.97 2.18 -3.55
N LEU A 70 -20.01 1.91 -2.66
CA LEU A 70 -18.60 1.72 -3.03
C LEU A 70 -18.40 0.27 -3.49
N VAL A 71 -17.85 0.07 -4.70
CA VAL A 71 -17.57 -1.25 -5.25
C VAL A 71 -16.09 -1.43 -5.48
N SER A 72 -15.46 -2.41 -4.80
CA SER A 72 -14.02 -2.64 -4.90
C SER A 72 -13.67 -4.12 -5.06
N ILE A 73 -12.40 -4.39 -5.39
CA ILE A 73 -11.87 -5.72 -5.67
C ILE A 73 -10.51 -5.91 -5.03
N GLY A 74 -10.19 -7.16 -4.68
CA GLY A 74 -8.88 -7.58 -4.18
C GLY A 74 -8.86 -9.07 -3.88
N GLY A 75 -7.71 -9.58 -3.42
CA GLY A 75 -7.62 -10.94 -2.90
C GLY A 75 -8.39 -11.10 -1.58
N ILE A 76 -8.58 -12.34 -1.13
CA ILE A 76 -9.33 -12.68 0.10
C ILE A 76 -8.81 -11.90 1.32
N GLN A 77 -7.49 -11.72 1.44
CA GLN A 77 -6.88 -10.94 2.52
C GLN A 77 -6.48 -9.53 2.08
N SER A 78 -7.27 -8.89 1.22
CA SER A 78 -6.98 -7.55 0.72
C SER A 78 -7.10 -6.49 1.80
N ASN A 79 -6.03 -5.75 2.04
CA ASN A 79 -6.03 -4.55 2.88
C ASN A 79 -6.86 -3.42 2.28
N GLN A 80 -7.00 -3.38 0.94
CA GLN A 80 -7.83 -2.37 0.29
C GLN A 80 -9.30 -2.58 0.57
N THR A 81 -9.82 -3.78 0.33
CA THR A 81 -11.26 -4.05 0.49
C THR A 81 -11.71 -3.75 1.92
N ARG A 82 -10.90 -4.09 2.94
CA ARG A 82 -11.15 -3.70 4.33
C ARG A 82 -11.21 -2.17 4.51
N GLN A 83 -10.26 -1.43 3.93
CA GLN A 83 -10.25 0.02 4.07
C GLN A 83 -11.43 0.67 3.33
N VAL A 84 -11.83 0.15 2.17
CA VAL A 84 -13.04 0.58 1.45
C VAL A 84 -14.29 0.31 2.27
N ALA A 85 -14.42 -0.88 2.86
CA ALA A 85 -15.53 -1.20 3.76
C ALA A 85 -15.62 -0.23 4.96
N ALA A 86 -14.46 0.08 5.56
CA ALA A 86 -14.41 1.01 6.70
C ALA A 86 -14.85 2.43 6.32
N VAL A 87 -14.42 2.90 5.15
CA VAL A 87 -14.81 4.21 4.63
C VAL A 87 -16.30 4.24 4.26
N ALA A 88 -16.81 3.20 3.60
CA ALA A 88 -18.23 3.09 3.29
C ALA A 88 -19.11 3.13 4.55
N ALA A 89 -18.76 2.33 5.57
CA ALA A 89 -19.45 2.32 6.85
C ALA A 89 -19.42 3.69 7.54
N HIS A 90 -18.24 4.36 7.53
CA HIS A 90 -18.08 5.69 8.10
C HIS A 90 -18.96 6.75 7.43
N LEU A 91 -19.17 6.63 6.12
CA LEU A 91 -19.95 7.56 5.31
C LEU A 91 -21.44 7.19 5.19
N GLY A 92 -21.87 6.06 5.78
CA GLY A 92 -23.23 5.56 5.63
C GLY A 92 -23.56 5.05 4.23
N MET A 93 -22.56 4.69 3.43
CA MET A 93 -22.71 4.15 2.09
C MET A 93 -22.77 2.61 2.12
N LYS A 94 -23.40 2.00 1.12
CA LYS A 94 -23.31 0.57 0.88
C LYS A 94 -21.91 0.20 0.37
N CYS A 95 -21.51 -1.06 0.56
CA CYS A 95 -20.22 -1.56 0.09
C CYS A 95 -20.36 -2.95 -0.50
N VAL A 96 -19.86 -3.14 -1.72
CA VAL A 96 -19.76 -4.44 -2.37
C VAL A 96 -18.29 -4.73 -2.65
N LEU A 97 -17.79 -5.87 -2.20
CA LEU A 97 -16.40 -6.27 -2.32
C LEU A 97 -16.28 -7.61 -3.04
N VAL A 98 -15.61 -7.61 -4.18
CA VAL A 98 -15.20 -8.85 -4.85
C VAL A 98 -13.85 -9.26 -4.28
N GLN A 99 -13.80 -10.47 -3.72
CA GLN A 99 -12.59 -11.05 -3.15
C GLN A 99 -12.22 -12.32 -3.88
N GLU A 100 -11.24 -12.22 -4.77
CA GLU A 100 -10.77 -13.30 -5.63
C GLU A 100 -9.71 -14.16 -4.94
N ASN A 101 -9.57 -15.39 -5.38
CA ASN A 101 -8.57 -16.33 -4.86
C ASN A 101 -7.17 -16.07 -5.43
N TRP A 102 -6.63 -14.89 -5.15
CA TRP A 102 -5.34 -14.44 -5.70
C TRP A 102 -4.12 -15.17 -5.13
N VAL A 103 -4.26 -15.83 -3.99
CA VAL A 103 -3.14 -16.47 -3.30
C VAL A 103 -3.37 -17.97 -3.25
N ASN A 104 -2.41 -18.72 -3.75
CA ASN A 104 -2.40 -20.18 -3.67
C ASN A 104 -2.00 -20.62 -2.25
N TYR A 105 -2.86 -20.30 -1.27
CA TYR A 105 -2.68 -20.61 0.13
C TYR A 105 -4.00 -21.15 0.70
N SER A 106 -3.98 -22.40 1.11
CA SER A 106 -5.14 -23.10 1.65
C SER A 106 -4.95 -23.39 3.14
N ASP A 107 -5.33 -22.43 3.96
CA ASP A 107 -5.49 -22.61 5.40
C ASP A 107 -6.99 -22.61 5.73
N ALA A 108 -7.41 -23.44 6.69
CA ALA A 108 -8.80 -23.60 7.07
C ALA A 108 -9.48 -22.30 7.56
N VAL A 109 -8.70 -21.28 7.92
CA VAL A 109 -9.21 -19.99 8.41
C VAL A 109 -8.96 -18.84 7.42
N TYR A 110 -8.32 -19.08 6.27
CA TYR A 110 -7.85 -18.02 5.37
C TYR A 110 -8.98 -17.12 4.86
N ASP A 111 -10.16 -17.65 4.63
CA ASP A 111 -11.37 -16.94 4.19
C ASP A 111 -12.30 -16.53 5.34
N ARG A 112 -11.85 -16.63 6.60
CA ARG A 112 -12.69 -16.43 7.79
C ARG A 112 -12.18 -15.38 8.76
N VAL A 113 -10.88 -15.16 8.84
CA VAL A 113 -10.22 -14.24 9.79
C VAL A 113 -9.51 -13.10 9.05
N GLY A 114 -8.97 -12.14 9.78
CA GLY A 114 -8.19 -11.05 9.21
C GLY A 114 -9.03 -10.05 8.42
N ASN A 115 -8.53 -9.60 7.27
CA ASN A 115 -9.17 -8.54 6.51
C ASN A 115 -10.60 -8.88 6.05
N ILE A 116 -10.85 -10.10 5.61
CA ILE A 116 -12.19 -10.51 5.15
C ILE A 116 -13.21 -10.51 6.29
N GLN A 117 -12.82 -10.95 7.49
CA GLN A 117 -13.66 -10.89 8.67
C GLN A 117 -14.04 -9.45 9.00
N LEU A 118 -13.07 -8.55 8.99
CA LEU A 118 -13.29 -7.13 9.26
C LEU A 118 -14.22 -6.51 8.22
N SER A 119 -14.06 -6.84 6.94
CA SER A 119 -14.94 -6.38 5.88
C SER A 119 -16.40 -6.80 6.11
N ARG A 120 -16.64 -8.03 6.55
CA ARG A 120 -17.97 -8.55 6.90
C ARG A 120 -18.55 -7.84 8.14
N ILE A 121 -17.76 -7.63 9.18
CA ILE A 121 -18.16 -6.89 10.40
C ILE A 121 -18.56 -5.45 10.06
N LEU A 122 -17.86 -4.81 9.09
CA LEU A 122 -18.16 -3.46 8.61
C LEU A 122 -19.41 -3.39 7.71
N GLY A 123 -20.11 -4.50 7.49
CA GLY A 123 -21.37 -4.57 6.74
C GLY A 123 -21.22 -4.62 5.22
N ALA A 124 -20.02 -4.92 4.70
CA ALA A 124 -19.83 -5.09 3.27
C ALA A 124 -20.49 -6.39 2.75
N ASP A 125 -21.11 -6.33 1.57
CA ASP A 125 -21.47 -7.49 0.76
C ASP A 125 -20.16 -8.08 0.16
N VAL A 126 -19.67 -9.17 0.75
CA VAL A 126 -18.42 -9.82 0.36
C VAL A 126 -18.71 -10.98 -0.57
N ARG A 127 -18.27 -10.86 -1.81
CA ARG A 127 -18.45 -11.86 -2.87
C ARG A 127 -17.12 -12.55 -3.14
N LEU A 128 -17.08 -13.86 -2.92
CA LEU A 128 -15.91 -14.68 -3.24
C LEU A 128 -15.94 -15.10 -4.70
N ASP A 129 -14.78 -15.03 -5.35
CA ASP A 129 -14.58 -15.48 -6.72
C ASP A 129 -13.31 -16.34 -6.82
N ALA A 130 -13.32 -17.35 -7.71
CA ALA A 130 -12.23 -18.31 -7.85
C ALA A 130 -11.06 -17.80 -8.72
N ALA A 131 -11.17 -16.60 -9.34
CA ALA A 131 -10.16 -16.07 -10.23
C ALA A 131 -8.83 -15.82 -9.51
N GLY A 132 -7.74 -16.16 -10.19
CA GLY A 132 -6.38 -15.99 -9.69
C GLY A 132 -5.87 -14.55 -9.77
N PHE A 133 -4.63 -14.32 -9.31
CA PHE A 133 -4.02 -13.00 -9.22
C PHE A 133 -3.86 -12.31 -10.58
N ASP A 134 -4.42 -11.12 -10.66
CA ASP A 134 -4.18 -10.13 -11.71
C ASP A 134 -4.38 -8.71 -11.15
N ILE A 135 -3.64 -7.74 -11.66
CA ILE A 135 -3.71 -6.33 -11.23
C ILE A 135 -4.58 -5.45 -12.13
N GLY A 136 -5.14 -5.99 -13.22
CA GLY A 136 -5.98 -5.28 -14.19
C GLY A 136 -7.45 -5.16 -13.78
N ILE A 137 -8.25 -4.64 -14.69
CA ILE A 137 -9.71 -4.62 -14.58
C ILE A 137 -10.25 -6.04 -14.72
N ARG A 138 -11.22 -6.41 -13.87
CA ARG A 138 -11.71 -7.78 -13.74
C ARG A 138 -13.20 -7.89 -14.08
N PRO A 139 -13.61 -8.92 -14.86
CA PRO A 139 -15.02 -9.17 -15.17
C PRO A 139 -15.90 -9.34 -13.92
N SER A 140 -15.39 -10.02 -12.88
CA SER A 140 -16.07 -10.20 -11.58
C SER A 140 -16.44 -8.86 -10.91
N TRP A 141 -15.55 -7.89 -10.99
CA TRP A 141 -15.77 -6.55 -10.46
C TRP A 141 -16.73 -5.73 -11.31
N GLU A 142 -16.62 -5.82 -12.64
CA GLU A 142 -17.57 -5.20 -13.57
C GLU A 142 -18.97 -5.76 -13.36
N GLN A 143 -19.11 -7.08 -13.21
CA GLN A 143 -20.39 -7.73 -12.90
C GLN A 143 -20.97 -7.23 -11.56
N ALA A 144 -20.15 -7.07 -10.53
CA ALA A 144 -20.61 -6.54 -9.25
C ALA A 144 -21.19 -5.12 -9.39
N MET A 145 -20.61 -4.28 -10.24
CA MET A 145 -21.15 -2.95 -10.52
C MET A 145 -22.48 -3.00 -11.28
N GLU A 146 -22.60 -3.92 -12.27
CA GLU A 146 -23.88 -4.11 -12.99
C GLU A 146 -24.99 -4.61 -12.05
N ASP A 147 -24.68 -5.51 -11.13
CA ASP A 147 -25.65 -6.01 -10.15
C ASP A 147 -26.18 -4.88 -9.23
N VAL A 148 -25.27 -3.96 -8.79
CA VAL A 148 -25.67 -2.80 -8.03
C VAL A 148 -26.60 -1.90 -8.84
N ARG A 149 -26.31 -1.65 -10.12
CA ARG A 149 -27.17 -0.87 -11.03
C ARG A 149 -28.52 -1.54 -11.22
N ALA A 150 -28.53 -2.85 -11.46
CA ALA A 150 -29.78 -3.63 -11.64
C ALA A 150 -30.65 -3.59 -10.37
N ALA A 151 -30.06 -3.48 -9.19
CA ALA A 151 -30.75 -3.29 -7.91
C ALA A 151 -31.20 -1.84 -7.64
N GLY A 152 -31.00 -0.92 -8.60
CA GLY A 152 -31.37 0.49 -8.49
C GLY A 152 -30.38 1.36 -7.73
N GLY A 153 -29.17 0.83 -7.42
CA GLY A 153 -28.09 1.57 -6.77
C GLY A 153 -27.19 2.28 -7.79
N LYS A 154 -26.35 3.17 -7.27
CA LYS A 154 -25.33 3.90 -8.06
C LYS A 154 -23.92 3.54 -7.59
N PRO A 155 -23.23 2.59 -8.26
CA PRO A 155 -21.94 2.09 -7.82
C PRO A 155 -20.81 3.06 -8.16
N PHE A 156 -19.94 3.37 -7.19
CA PHE A 156 -18.67 4.05 -7.39
C PHE A 156 -17.56 3.04 -7.55
N PRO A 157 -16.85 3.05 -8.70
CA PRO A 157 -15.84 2.06 -9.00
C PRO A 157 -14.52 2.36 -8.29
N ILE A 158 -14.03 1.42 -7.47
CA ILE A 158 -12.73 1.51 -6.81
C ILE A 158 -11.88 0.30 -7.25
N PRO A 159 -10.99 0.47 -8.25
CA PRO A 159 -10.18 -0.63 -8.76
C PRO A 159 -9.13 -1.10 -7.75
N ALA A 160 -8.51 -2.25 -8.00
CA ALA A 160 -7.49 -2.84 -7.13
C ALA A 160 -6.38 -1.84 -6.79
N GLY A 161 -6.07 -1.69 -5.50
CA GLY A 161 -5.06 -0.74 -5.02
C GLY A 161 -5.40 0.74 -5.23
N CYS A 162 -6.60 1.11 -5.70
CA CYS A 162 -6.98 2.41 -6.28
C CYS A 162 -6.10 2.79 -7.48
N SER A 163 -5.39 1.84 -8.08
CA SER A 163 -4.25 2.16 -8.96
C SER A 163 -4.67 2.57 -10.36
N GLU A 164 -5.75 2.01 -10.88
CA GLU A 164 -6.33 2.41 -12.17
C GLU A 164 -7.23 3.65 -12.09
N HIS A 165 -7.50 4.15 -10.88
CA HIS A 165 -8.25 5.40 -10.70
C HIS A 165 -7.35 6.59 -11.01
N PRO A 166 -7.81 7.60 -11.78
CA PRO A 166 -6.99 8.76 -12.15
C PRO A 166 -6.34 9.47 -10.95
N LEU A 167 -7.04 9.55 -9.82
CA LEU A 167 -6.56 10.22 -8.61
C LEU A 167 -5.77 9.30 -7.66
N GLY A 168 -5.57 8.03 -8.02
CA GLY A 168 -4.96 7.01 -7.14
C GLY A 168 -3.53 7.29 -6.66
N GLY A 169 -2.78 8.13 -7.38
CA GLY A 169 -1.41 8.55 -7.01
C GLY A 169 -1.34 9.71 -6.02
N LEU A 170 -2.38 10.57 -5.96
CA LEU A 170 -2.33 11.86 -5.25
C LEU A 170 -2.03 11.74 -3.76
N GLY A 171 -2.60 10.72 -3.09
CA GLY A 171 -2.36 10.51 -1.66
C GLY A 171 -0.89 10.33 -1.29
N PHE A 172 -0.09 9.81 -2.23
CA PHE A 172 1.35 9.60 -2.02
C PHE A 172 2.25 10.70 -2.60
N VAL A 173 1.72 11.58 -3.43
CA VAL A 173 2.32 12.90 -3.64
C VAL A 173 2.29 13.70 -2.32
N GLY A 174 1.14 13.71 -1.63
CA GLY A 174 1.01 14.33 -0.31
C GLY A 174 1.90 13.69 0.77
N PHE A 175 2.12 12.38 0.71
CA PHE A 175 3.11 11.70 1.58
C PHE A 175 4.51 12.30 1.41
N ALA A 176 4.96 12.55 0.18
CA ALA A 176 6.29 13.13 -0.05
C ALA A 176 6.37 14.59 0.44
N GLU A 177 5.30 15.37 0.32
CA GLU A 177 5.24 16.72 0.90
C GLU A 177 5.33 16.67 2.43
N GLU A 178 4.62 15.75 3.05
CA GLU A 178 4.65 15.53 4.50
C GLU A 178 6.04 15.10 4.98
N VAL A 179 6.72 14.19 4.26
CA VAL A 179 8.10 13.77 4.57
C VAL A 179 9.04 14.96 4.49
N ARG A 180 8.96 15.81 3.47
CA ARG A 180 9.80 17.01 3.36
C ARG A 180 9.60 17.98 4.54
N ALA A 181 8.36 18.17 4.98
CA ALA A 181 8.08 18.97 6.16
C ALA A 181 8.74 18.39 7.43
N GLN A 182 8.59 17.07 7.61
CA GLN A 182 9.19 16.37 8.75
C GLN A 182 10.73 16.31 8.68
N GLU A 183 11.32 16.22 7.48
CA GLU A 183 12.77 16.33 7.28
C GLU A 183 13.31 17.70 7.74
N ALA A 184 12.55 18.78 7.49
CA ALA A 184 12.91 20.12 7.96
C ALA A 184 12.88 20.21 9.48
N GLU A 185 11.90 19.57 10.13
CA GLU A 185 11.82 19.49 11.60
C GLU A 185 12.93 18.63 12.20
N LEU A 186 13.29 17.52 11.54
CA LEU A 186 14.34 16.60 11.95
C LEU A 186 15.75 17.16 11.73
N GLY A 187 15.90 18.17 10.85
CA GLY A 187 17.18 18.76 10.50
C GLY A 187 18.05 17.94 9.56
N PHE A 188 17.48 16.93 8.90
CA PHE A 188 18.17 16.11 7.89
C PHE A 188 17.19 15.60 6.81
N LYS A 189 17.73 15.08 5.71
CA LYS A 189 16.96 14.41 4.65
C LYS A 189 17.23 12.92 4.65
N PHE A 190 16.22 12.13 4.23
CA PHE A 190 16.41 10.70 3.99
C PHE A 190 17.11 10.49 2.65
N ASP A 191 18.13 9.61 2.64
CA ASP A 191 18.88 9.25 1.44
C ASP A 191 18.09 8.28 0.56
N HIS A 192 17.30 7.41 1.18
CA HIS A 192 16.48 6.41 0.48
C HIS A 192 15.12 6.26 1.17
N ILE A 193 14.11 5.96 0.37
CA ILE A 193 12.75 5.60 0.82
C ILE A 193 12.46 4.20 0.29
N VAL A 194 12.22 3.24 1.17
CA VAL A 194 11.87 1.86 0.80
C VAL A 194 10.37 1.65 0.96
N VAL A 195 9.73 1.11 -0.07
CA VAL A 195 8.27 0.90 -0.10
C VAL A 195 7.89 -0.41 -0.78
N CYS A 196 6.86 -1.08 -0.29
CA CYS A 196 6.27 -2.25 -0.95
C CYS A 196 5.48 -1.84 -2.21
N SER A 197 5.66 -2.57 -3.31
CA SER A 197 4.95 -2.33 -4.58
C SER A 197 4.28 -3.57 -5.15
N VAL A 198 3.01 -3.43 -5.56
CA VAL A 198 2.23 -4.43 -6.31
C VAL A 198 1.42 -3.72 -7.39
N THR A 199 0.31 -3.06 -7.05
CA THR A 199 -0.55 -2.33 -8.00
C THR A 199 -0.01 -0.94 -8.37
N GLY A 200 1.05 -0.47 -7.76
CA GLY A 200 1.93 0.61 -8.20
C GLY A 200 1.57 2.03 -7.76
N SER A 201 0.32 2.40 -7.50
CA SER A 201 -0.02 3.83 -7.27
C SER A 201 0.60 4.45 -6.01
N THR A 202 0.96 3.63 -5.01
CA THR A 202 1.70 4.10 -3.82
C THR A 202 3.09 4.58 -4.22
N GLN A 203 3.89 3.72 -4.86
CA GLN A 203 5.22 4.09 -5.32
C GLN A 203 5.17 5.19 -6.39
N ALA A 204 4.23 5.13 -7.32
CA ALA A 204 4.06 6.14 -8.37
C ALA A 204 3.86 7.54 -7.78
N GLY A 205 2.96 7.67 -6.79
CA GLY A 205 2.74 8.93 -6.10
C GLY A 205 3.97 9.44 -5.34
N MET A 206 4.73 8.53 -4.69
CA MET A 206 6.00 8.90 -4.04
C MET A 206 7.03 9.37 -5.06
N VAL A 207 7.22 8.65 -6.17
CA VAL A 207 8.15 9.03 -7.25
C VAL A 207 7.83 10.45 -7.74
N VAL A 208 6.56 10.72 -8.05
CA VAL A 208 6.13 12.06 -8.49
C VAL A 208 6.40 13.10 -7.41
N GLY A 209 6.02 12.81 -6.17
CA GLY A 209 6.20 13.72 -5.06
C GLY A 209 7.66 14.06 -4.77
N PHE A 210 8.57 13.07 -4.80
CA PHE A 210 10.00 13.27 -4.61
C PHE A 210 10.73 13.78 -5.86
N ALA A 211 10.13 13.68 -7.05
CA ALA A 211 10.66 14.29 -8.26
C ALA A 211 10.69 15.82 -8.20
N ALA A 212 9.89 16.44 -7.34
CA ALA A 212 9.90 17.88 -7.12
C ALA A 212 11.24 18.42 -6.60
N ASP A 213 12.01 17.58 -5.92
CA ASP A 213 13.35 17.91 -5.40
C ASP A 213 14.45 16.96 -5.91
N GLY A 214 14.20 16.26 -7.04
CA GLY A 214 15.18 15.42 -7.73
C GLY A 214 15.50 14.10 -7.02
N ARG A 215 14.61 13.63 -6.14
CA ARG A 215 14.83 12.40 -5.34
C ARG A 215 13.93 11.22 -5.77
N GLU A 216 13.35 11.25 -6.97
CA GLU A 216 12.48 10.17 -7.46
C GLU A 216 13.17 8.80 -7.47
N ARG A 217 14.47 8.76 -7.80
CA ARG A 217 15.27 7.52 -7.82
C ARG A 217 15.69 7.05 -6.42
N ARG A 218 15.46 7.86 -5.39
CA ARG A 218 15.65 7.46 -3.99
C ARG A 218 14.47 6.65 -3.45
N VAL A 219 13.35 6.59 -4.20
CA VAL A 219 12.20 5.76 -3.88
C VAL A 219 12.43 4.36 -4.45
N ILE A 220 12.80 3.43 -3.59
CA ILE A 220 13.08 2.04 -3.93
C ILE A 220 11.83 1.21 -3.65
N GLY A 221 11.15 0.79 -4.70
CA GLY A 221 10.05 -0.17 -4.60
C GLY A 221 10.59 -1.58 -4.45
N ILE A 222 10.05 -2.33 -3.51
CA ILE A 222 10.26 -3.77 -3.41
C ILE A 222 9.06 -4.46 -4.04
N ASP A 223 9.29 -5.19 -5.14
CA ASP A 223 8.21 -5.92 -5.78
C ASP A 223 7.67 -7.02 -4.86
N ALA A 224 6.37 -7.03 -4.64
CA ALA A 224 5.69 -8.09 -3.91
C ALA A 224 4.64 -8.82 -4.78
N SER A 225 4.59 -8.48 -6.08
CA SER A 225 3.65 -9.06 -7.04
C SER A 225 4.11 -10.39 -7.63
N ALA A 226 5.42 -10.63 -7.62
CA ALA A 226 6.10 -11.65 -8.42
C ALA A 226 5.90 -11.49 -9.94
N LYS A 227 5.52 -10.26 -10.39
CA LYS A 227 5.37 -9.86 -11.79
C LYS A 227 6.03 -8.50 -12.03
N PRO A 228 7.37 -8.38 -11.82
CA PRO A 228 8.05 -7.08 -11.73
C PRO A 228 7.93 -6.22 -12.99
N GLU A 229 7.97 -6.82 -14.18
CA GLU A 229 7.86 -6.05 -15.43
C GLU A 229 6.48 -5.37 -15.56
N ALA A 230 5.40 -6.11 -15.30
CA ALA A 230 4.05 -5.58 -15.32
C ALA A 230 3.86 -4.50 -14.23
N THR A 231 4.38 -4.75 -13.03
CA THR A 231 4.36 -3.79 -11.92
C THR A 231 5.11 -2.52 -12.26
N LYS A 232 6.33 -2.61 -12.82
CA LYS A 232 7.13 -1.45 -13.22
C LYS A 232 6.46 -0.61 -14.30
N ALA A 233 5.92 -1.26 -15.33
CA ALA A 233 5.18 -0.60 -16.40
C ALA A 233 3.94 0.15 -15.86
N GLN A 234 3.22 -0.46 -14.94
CA GLN A 234 2.06 0.16 -14.30
C GLN A 234 2.45 1.35 -13.42
N ILE A 235 3.52 1.22 -12.61
CA ILE A 235 4.03 2.34 -11.81
C ILE A 235 4.36 3.53 -12.71
N LEU A 236 5.08 3.31 -13.81
CA LEU A 236 5.44 4.38 -14.75
C LEU A 236 4.21 5.04 -15.36
N ARG A 237 3.23 4.26 -15.81
CA ARG A 237 1.98 4.79 -16.38
C ARG A 237 1.25 5.67 -15.38
N ILE A 238 1.08 5.20 -14.14
CA ILE A 238 0.42 5.96 -13.07
C ILE A 238 1.25 7.21 -12.70
N ALA A 239 2.58 7.09 -12.62
CA ALA A 239 3.45 8.21 -12.29
C ALA A 239 3.36 9.31 -13.35
N ARG A 240 3.39 8.97 -14.65
CA ARG A 240 3.22 9.94 -15.76
C ARG A 240 1.89 10.67 -15.67
N HIS A 241 0.79 9.93 -15.47
CA HIS A 241 -0.53 10.53 -15.32
C HIS A 241 -0.61 11.44 -14.08
N THR A 242 -0.11 10.96 -12.93
CA THR A 242 -0.09 11.75 -11.69
C THR A 242 0.78 13.01 -11.83
N ALA A 243 1.94 12.91 -12.50
CA ALA A 243 2.83 14.04 -12.78
C ALA A 243 2.14 15.14 -13.62
N GLN A 244 1.35 14.74 -14.61
CA GLN A 244 0.53 15.67 -15.40
C GLN A 244 -0.53 16.34 -14.52
N LEU A 245 -1.25 15.56 -13.69
CA LEU A 245 -2.28 16.10 -12.80
C LEU A 245 -1.74 17.15 -11.83
N VAL A 246 -0.57 16.94 -11.24
CA VAL A 246 0.02 17.85 -10.25
C VAL A 246 0.95 18.89 -10.87
N GLU A 247 1.03 18.94 -12.20
CA GLU A 247 1.86 19.90 -12.94
C GLU A 247 3.33 19.84 -12.49
N LEU A 248 3.92 18.63 -12.52
CA LEU A 248 5.31 18.42 -12.12
C LEU A 248 6.33 19.21 -12.99
N GLY A 249 5.96 19.52 -14.23
CA GLY A 249 6.81 20.31 -15.15
C GLY A 249 7.89 19.51 -15.86
N ARG A 250 7.96 18.19 -15.67
CA ARG A 250 8.85 17.29 -16.42
C ARG A 250 8.19 15.93 -16.67
N GLU A 251 8.62 15.26 -17.72
CA GLU A 251 8.22 13.89 -17.99
C GLU A 251 9.05 12.89 -17.17
N LEU A 252 8.41 11.79 -16.77
CA LEU A 252 9.05 10.67 -16.09
C LEU A 252 9.32 9.54 -17.06
N SER A 253 10.49 8.92 -16.93
CA SER A 253 10.98 7.81 -17.73
C SER A 253 11.05 6.51 -16.94
N GLU A 254 11.30 5.40 -17.62
CA GLU A 254 11.57 4.11 -16.95
C GLU A 254 12.74 4.16 -15.97
N GLY A 255 13.76 4.99 -16.27
CA GLY A 255 14.92 5.17 -15.41
C GLY A 255 14.62 5.87 -14.10
N ASP A 256 13.45 6.51 -13.96
CA ASP A 256 13.00 7.15 -12.73
C ASP A 256 12.29 6.17 -11.79
N ILE A 257 11.95 4.96 -12.28
CA ILE A 257 11.29 3.92 -11.49
C ILE A 257 12.31 2.87 -11.05
N VAL A 258 12.65 2.88 -9.77
CA VAL A 258 13.49 1.87 -9.13
C VAL A 258 12.58 0.81 -8.50
N LEU A 259 12.60 -0.41 -9.04
CA LEU A 259 11.84 -1.55 -8.52
C LEU A 259 12.77 -2.75 -8.38
N ASP A 260 12.91 -3.25 -7.16
CA ASP A 260 13.73 -4.42 -6.85
C ASP A 260 12.84 -5.67 -6.81
N ALA A 261 13.12 -6.60 -7.71
CA ALA A 261 12.36 -7.83 -7.90
C ALA A 261 12.84 -9.03 -7.05
N ARG A 262 13.96 -8.89 -6.33
CA ARG A 262 14.61 -10.01 -5.62
C ARG A 262 13.78 -10.60 -4.47
N TYR A 263 12.82 -9.86 -3.97
CA TYR A 263 12.14 -10.17 -2.71
C TYR A 263 10.64 -10.51 -2.87
N GLY A 264 10.13 -10.58 -4.10
CA GLY A 264 8.74 -10.86 -4.42
C GLY A 264 8.21 -12.21 -3.90
N GLY A 265 9.11 -13.13 -3.56
CA GLY A 265 8.77 -14.49 -3.16
C GLY A 265 8.46 -15.38 -4.37
N PRO A 266 7.97 -16.61 -4.14
CA PRO A 266 7.66 -17.54 -5.24
C PRO A 266 6.45 -17.07 -6.05
N GLU A 267 5.46 -16.49 -5.36
CA GLU A 267 4.21 -15.98 -5.95
C GLU A 267 3.68 -14.81 -5.12
N TYR A 268 2.70 -14.09 -5.69
CA TYR A 268 1.95 -13.10 -4.95
C TYR A 268 1.32 -13.72 -3.68
N GLY A 269 1.47 -13.05 -2.57
CA GLY A 269 0.86 -13.46 -1.29
C GLY A 269 1.60 -14.58 -0.55
N LEU A 270 2.56 -15.26 -1.17
CA LEU A 270 3.36 -16.28 -0.51
C LEU A 270 4.70 -15.71 0.00
N PRO A 271 4.98 -15.82 1.31
CA PRO A 271 6.27 -15.42 1.87
C PRO A 271 7.35 -16.48 1.61
N ASN A 272 8.61 -16.05 1.58
CA ASN A 272 9.77 -16.92 1.63
C ASN A 272 10.40 -16.91 3.04
N PRO A 273 11.41 -17.76 3.33
CA PRO A 273 12.06 -17.78 4.64
C PRO A 273 12.61 -16.42 5.10
N GLY A 274 13.19 -15.63 4.20
CA GLY A 274 13.70 -14.29 4.50
C GLY A 274 12.59 -13.30 4.87
N THR A 275 11.41 -13.42 4.24
CA THR A 275 10.22 -12.66 4.63
C THR A 275 9.80 -12.98 6.06
N LEU A 276 9.74 -14.26 6.43
CA LEU A 276 9.36 -14.69 7.79
C LEU A 276 10.40 -14.27 8.83
N GLU A 277 11.69 -14.35 8.49
CA GLU A 277 12.78 -13.83 9.34
C GLU A 277 12.61 -12.32 9.57
N ALA A 278 12.39 -11.55 8.51
CA ALA A 278 12.23 -10.10 8.59
C ALA A 278 11.04 -9.68 9.47
N ILE A 279 9.90 -10.37 9.34
CA ILE A 279 8.72 -10.16 10.22
C ILE A 279 9.10 -10.37 11.68
N ARG A 280 9.76 -11.50 12.01
CA ARG A 280 10.17 -11.80 13.37
C ARG A 280 11.21 -10.81 13.90
N LEU A 281 12.19 -10.46 13.07
CA LEU A 281 13.26 -9.54 13.45
C LEU A 281 12.69 -8.15 13.75
N CYS A 282 11.87 -7.60 12.86
CA CYS A 282 11.22 -6.31 13.05
C CYS A 282 10.38 -6.30 14.33
N ALA A 283 9.55 -7.33 14.53
CA ALA A 283 8.73 -7.45 15.74
C ALA A 283 9.56 -7.52 17.03
N ARG A 284 10.64 -8.32 17.04
CA ARG A 284 11.48 -8.51 18.24
C ARG A 284 12.38 -7.32 18.55
N GLN A 285 12.82 -6.59 17.52
CA GLN A 285 13.67 -5.41 17.72
C GLN A 285 12.86 -4.16 18.02
N GLU A 286 11.75 -3.93 17.32
CA GLU A 286 11.04 -2.65 17.36
C GLU A 286 9.59 -2.74 17.88
N GLY A 287 9.06 -3.95 18.18
CA GLY A 287 7.65 -4.14 18.50
C GLY A 287 6.72 -3.81 17.34
N MET A 288 7.25 -3.69 16.13
CA MET A 288 6.52 -3.31 14.93
C MET A 288 6.20 -4.54 14.10
N LEU A 289 4.92 -4.79 13.85
CA LEU A 289 4.44 -5.95 13.09
C LEU A 289 4.32 -5.62 11.60
N THR A 290 4.81 -6.51 10.77
CA THR A 290 4.63 -6.51 9.31
C THR A 290 3.89 -7.77 8.88
N ASP A 291 3.36 -7.81 7.65
CA ASP A 291 2.55 -8.92 7.15
C ASP A 291 3.29 -9.77 6.10
N PRO A 292 2.89 -11.04 5.88
CA PRO A 292 3.58 -11.93 4.95
C PRO A 292 3.42 -11.57 3.46
N VAL A 293 2.39 -10.77 3.11
CA VAL A 293 2.03 -10.49 1.70
C VAL A 293 2.85 -9.33 1.15
N TYR A 294 2.97 -8.24 1.92
CA TYR A 294 3.51 -6.95 1.47
C TYR A 294 4.68 -6.49 2.32
N GLU A 295 4.38 -6.08 3.57
CA GLU A 295 5.35 -5.36 4.39
C GLU A 295 6.52 -6.25 4.85
N GLY A 296 6.30 -7.52 5.09
CA GLY A 296 7.38 -8.47 5.39
C GLY A 296 8.35 -8.66 4.21
N LYS A 297 7.85 -8.62 2.96
CA LYS A 297 8.71 -8.70 1.77
C LYS A 297 9.55 -7.45 1.61
N SER A 298 8.97 -6.27 1.77
CA SER A 298 9.71 -5.00 1.69
C SER A 298 10.67 -4.80 2.87
N MET A 299 10.30 -5.24 4.07
CA MET A 299 11.20 -5.28 5.23
C MET A 299 12.38 -6.24 5.00
N HIS A 300 12.13 -7.43 4.42
CA HIS A 300 13.17 -8.35 4.01
C HIS A 300 14.13 -7.68 3.02
N GLY A 301 13.58 -7.01 2.00
CA GLY A 301 14.40 -6.27 1.03
C GLY A 301 15.28 -5.23 1.69
N MET A 302 14.74 -4.38 2.54
CA MET A 302 15.50 -3.36 3.25
C MET A 302 16.61 -3.96 4.12
N ILE A 303 16.30 -5.01 4.91
CA ILE A 303 17.28 -5.67 5.79
C ILE A 303 18.41 -6.29 4.98
N ASP A 304 18.10 -6.98 3.89
CA ASP A 304 19.09 -7.65 3.04
C ASP A 304 19.99 -6.63 2.32
N MET A 305 19.43 -5.53 1.82
CA MET A 305 20.19 -4.42 1.24
C MET A 305 21.16 -3.79 2.25
N VAL A 306 20.77 -3.64 3.53
CA VAL A 306 21.67 -3.17 4.59
C VAL A 306 22.80 -4.18 4.83
N ARG A 307 22.46 -5.46 4.96
CA ARG A 307 23.44 -6.55 5.17
C ARG A 307 24.45 -6.66 4.04
N LYS A 308 24.02 -6.42 2.82
CA LYS A 308 24.87 -6.43 1.61
C LYS A 308 25.68 -5.16 1.40
N GLY A 309 25.44 -4.10 2.21
CA GLY A 309 26.12 -2.82 2.08
C GLY A 309 25.68 -2.02 0.84
N GLU A 310 24.45 -2.23 0.36
CA GLU A 310 23.90 -1.52 -0.79
C GLU A 310 23.54 -0.06 -0.44
N PHE A 311 23.40 0.27 0.85
CA PHE A 311 23.33 1.64 1.36
C PHE A 311 24.71 2.08 1.86
N ALA A 312 25.15 3.28 1.47
CA ALA A 312 26.42 3.83 1.94
C ALA A 312 26.43 3.99 3.49
N PRO A 313 27.56 3.76 4.16
CA PRO A 313 27.67 4.06 5.59
C PRO A 313 27.26 5.50 5.91
N GLY A 314 26.49 5.70 6.97
CA GLY A 314 25.91 6.98 7.35
C GLY A 314 24.60 7.35 6.66
N SER A 315 24.12 6.52 5.72
CA SER A 315 22.81 6.74 5.07
C SER A 315 21.66 6.64 6.06
N ARG A 316 20.64 7.46 5.83
CA ARG A 316 19.35 7.44 6.51
C ARG A 316 18.29 6.89 5.56
N VAL A 317 17.71 5.76 5.95
CA VAL A 317 16.72 5.05 5.14
C VAL A 317 15.35 5.12 5.81
N LEU A 318 14.37 5.65 5.09
CA LEU A 318 12.97 5.70 5.52
C LEU A 318 12.21 4.50 4.96
N TYR A 319 11.74 3.63 5.82
CA TYR A 319 10.81 2.55 5.47
C TYR A 319 9.37 3.06 5.54
N ALA A 320 8.63 2.99 4.44
CA ALA A 320 7.22 3.31 4.42
C ALA A 320 6.41 2.08 4.86
N HIS A 321 6.01 2.03 6.14
CA HIS A 321 5.19 0.94 6.68
C HIS A 321 3.72 1.16 6.33
N LEU A 322 3.24 0.50 5.29
CA LEU A 322 1.94 0.76 4.67
C LEU A 322 0.73 0.11 5.38
N GLY A 323 0.95 -0.70 6.42
CA GLY A 323 -0.11 -1.41 7.14
C GLY A 323 -0.03 -2.93 6.97
N GLY A 324 -1.18 -3.60 6.84
CA GLY A 324 -1.22 -5.04 6.53
C GLY A 324 -1.41 -5.98 7.71
N VAL A 325 -1.24 -5.52 8.94
CA VAL A 325 -1.27 -6.33 10.17
C VAL A 325 -2.47 -7.29 10.27
N PRO A 326 -3.71 -6.95 9.92
CA PRO A 326 -4.83 -7.90 10.00
C PRO A 326 -4.63 -9.17 9.18
N ALA A 327 -3.84 -9.15 8.10
CA ALA A 327 -3.56 -10.34 7.30
C ALA A 327 -2.75 -11.40 8.07
N LEU A 328 -1.97 -11.03 9.11
CA LEU A 328 -1.22 -11.97 9.94
C LEU A 328 -2.08 -13.11 10.49
N ASN A 329 -3.31 -12.80 10.90
CA ASN A 329 -4.22 -13.80 11.45
C ASN A 329 -4.55 -14.92 10.45
N ALA A 330 -4.61 -14.60 9.16
CA ALA A 330 -4.89 -15.57 8.10
C ALA A 330 -3.68 -16.43 7.73
N TYR A 331 -2.50 -16.08 8.20
CA TYR A 331 -1.24 -16.81 8.02
C TYR A 331 -0.71 -17.39 9.34
N SER A 332 -1.60 -17.65 10.29
CA SER A 332 -1.25 -18.07 11.66
C SER A 332 -0.36 -19.31 11.71
N PHE A 333 -0.53 -20.27 10.79
CA PHE A 333 0.27 -21.49 10.75
C PHE A 333 1.74 -21.27 10.44
N LEU A 334 2.11 -20.15 9.78
CA LEU A 334 3.50 -19.81 9.52
C LEU A 334 4.28 -19.38 10.77
N PHE A 335 3.58 -19.15 11.87
CA PHE A 335 4.15 -18.62 13.12
C PHE A 335 3.89 -19.53 14.34
N ARG A 336 3.49 -20.79 14.11
CA ARG A 336 3.23 -21.76 15.21
C ARG A 336 4.47 -22.06 16.03
N ASP A 337 5.61 -22.22 15.34
CA ASP A 337 6.89 -22.56 15.94
C ASP A 337 7.71 -21.27 15.98
N GLY A 338 7.71 -20.64 17.14
CA GLY A 338 8.20 -19.28 17.40
C GLY A 338 9.70 -19.08 17.44
#